data_5c60e627e555efd473de083105ce4eb2
#
_entry.id   5c60e627e555efd473de083105ce4eb2
#
_cell.length_a   1.000
_cell.length_b   1.000
_cell.length_c   1.000
_cell.angle_alpha   90.00
_cell.angle_beta   90.00
_cell.angle_gamma   90.00
#
_symmetry.space_group_name_H-M   'P 1'
#
loop_
_entity.id
_entity.type
_entity.pdbx_description
1 polymer ?
#
loop_
_entity_poly.entity_id
_entity_poly.type
_entity_poly.pdbx_seq_one_letter_code
_entity_poly.pdbx_strand_id
1 'polypeptide(L)'
;MLTVSEYDLLAASLRELAPTGRNGFEGLVQRLISRVTGAEFFLAQSGAQSGRDMSSARTGATIIAVECKRYGKDRELDEDELKGKLLSAVSTIPGLDLWVLAASRPVPDQLYSGLQASAELLNVDVLALSLDGTTDGSLATLCAIEPGLVAAALRDAGVARADAVGSLLSRIQLRPE
;
A
#
# COMPACT_ATOMS: atom_id res chain seq x y z
N MET A 1 4.92 19.35 5.12
CA MET A 1 4.31 18.45 6.10
C MET A 1 2.81 18.67 6.08
N LEU A 2 2.00 17.62 6.03
CA LEU A 2 0.54 17.74 6.10
C LEU A 2 0.11 18.13 7.52
N THR A 3 -0.95 18.94 7.62
CA THR A 3 -1.65 19.13 8.88
C THR A 3 -2.49 17.89 9.22
N VAL A 4 -2.90 17.71 10.47
CA VAL A 4 -3.76 16.59 10.88
C VAL A 4 -5.03 16.52 10.04
N SER A 5 -5.67 17.67 9.76
CA SER A 5 -6.90 17.72 8.95
C SER A 5 -6.68 17.37 7.47
N GLU A 6 -5.53 17.72 6.92
CA GLU A 6 -5.14 17.36 5.55
C GLU A 6 -4.84 15.87 5.44
N TYR A 7 -4.22 15.32 6.46
CA TYR A 7 -3.97 13.89 6.56
C TYR A 7 -5.29 13.09 6.67
N ASP A 8 -6.21 13.56 7.49
CA ASP A 8 -7.55 12.98 7.62
C ASP A 8 -8.33 13.02 6.30
N LEU A 9 -8.15 14.09 5.51
CA LEU A 9 -8.76 14.20 4.19
C LEU A 9 -8.23 13.10 3.25
N LEU A 10 -6.92 12.92 3.17
CA LEU A 10 -6.30 11.85 2.36
C LEU A 10 -6.79 10.48 2.82
N ALA A 11 -6.71 10.20 4.12
CA ALA A 11 -7.11 8.92 4.69
C ALA A 11 -8.60 8.62 4.45
N ALA A 12 -9.47 9.60 4.62
CA ALA A 12 -10.89 9.46 4.35
C ALA A 12 -11.16 9.16 2.87
N SER A 13 -10.49 9.88 1.96
CA SER A 13 -10.67 9.69 0.52
C SER A 13 -10.17 8.33 0.04
N LEU A 14 -9.04 7.84 0.56
CA LEU A 14 -8.55 6.49 0.22
C LEU A 14 -9.49 5.39 0.73
N ARG A 15 -10.18 5.62 1.85
CA ARG A 15 -11.18 4.66 2.38
C ARG A 15 -12.48 4.63 1.57
N GLU A 16 -12.79 5.67 0.80
CA GLU A 16 -13.94 5.68 -0.11
C GLU A 16 -13.73 4.77 -1.34
N LEU A 17 -12.47 4.46 -1.69
CA LEU A 17 -12.18 3.51 -2.76
C LEU A 17 -12.73 2.11 -2.41
N ALA A 18 -13.16 1.33 -3.41
CA ALA A 18 -13.39 -0.10 -3.22
C ALA A 18 -12.10 -0.77 -2.70
N PRO A 19 -12.18 -1.83 -1.86
CA PRO A 19 -10.96 -2.50 -1.38
C PRO A 19 -10.13 -3.07 -2.51
N THR A 20 -10.78 -3.68 -3.49
CA THR A 20 -10.19 -4.50 -4.53
C THR A 20 -10.46 -3.97 -5.92
N GLY A 21 -9.74 -4.51 -6.91
CA GLY A 21 -9.95 -4.24 -8.32
C GLY A 21 -9.22 -3.02 -8.86
N ARG A 22 -9.25 -2.87 -10.18
CA ARG A 22 -8.46 -1.88 -10.92
C ARG A 22 -8.75 -0.43 -10.50
N ASN A 23 -10.00 -0.11 -10.17
CA ASN A 23 -10.42 1.23 -9.74
C ASN A 23 -10.51 1.35 -8.21
N GLY A 24 -10.12 0.32 -7.47
CA GLY A 24 -10.08 0.30 -6.03
C GLY A 24 -8.71 0.66 -5.47
N PHE A 25 -8.58 0.46 -4.16
CA PHE A 25 -7.34 0.73 -3.43
C PHE A 25 -6.17 -0.12 -3.93
N GLU A 26 -6.38 -1.42 -4.17
CA GLU A 26 -5.37 -2.30 -4.78
C GLU A 26 -4.87 -1.76 -6.13
N GLY A 27 -5.78 -1.36 -7.01
CA GLY A 27 -5.42 -0.83 -8.32
C GLY A 27 -4.71 0.53 -8.26
N LEU A 28 -5.00 1.36 -7.26
CA LEU A 28 -4.24 2.58 -7.00
C LEU A 28 -2.82 2.25 -6.54
N VAL A 29 -2.67 1.40 -5.52
CA VAL A 29 -1.37 0.98 -4.99
C VAL A 29 -0.54 0.32 -6.08
N GLN A 30 -1.13 -0.56 -6.88
CA GLN A 30 -0.48 -1.22 -8.02
C GLN A 30 0.13 -0.19 -8.98
N ARG A 31 -0.63 0.82 -9.39
CA ARG A 31 -0.13 1.86 -10.31
C ARG A 31 0.97 2.70 -9.70
N LEU A 32 0.85 3.06 -8.42
CA LEU A 32 1.86 3.84 -7.70
C LEU A 32 3.17 3.06 -7.57
N ILE A 33 3.12 1.81 -7.11
CA ILE A 33 4.33 0.98 -6.96
C ILE A 33 4.97 0.71 -8.31
N SER A 34 4.17 0.38 -9.35
CA SER A 34 4.70 0.20 -10.71
C SER A 34 5.42 1.46 -11.21
N ARG A 35 4.88 2.63 -10.91
CA ARG A 35 5.48 3.90 -11.32
C ARG A 35 6.81 4.18 -10.63
N VAL A 36 6.89 3.91 -9.34
CA VAL A 36 8.11 4.15 -8.53
C VAL A 36 9.21 3.14 -8.85
N THR A 37 8.85 1.88 -9.01
CA THR A 37 9.83 0.79 -9.23
C THR A 37 10.21 0.61 -10.68
N GLY A 38 9.44 1.15 -11.61
CA GLY A 38 9.56 0.86 -13.04
C GLY A 38 9.18 -0.58 -13.43
N ALA A 39 8.68 -1.37 -12.47
CA ALA A 39 8.26 -2.76 -12.69
C ALA A 39 6.76 -2.83 -12.95
N GLU A 40 6.35 -3.80 -13.77
CA GLU A 40 4.93 -4.02 -14.03
C GLU A 40 4.35 -4.97 -12.98
N PHE A 41 3.47 -4.46 -12.13
CA PHE A 41 2.72 -5.24 -11.17
C PHE A 41 1.35 -5.61 -11.73
N PHE A 42 0.91 -6.81 -11.47
CA PHE A 42 -0.40 -7.30 -11.90
C PHE A 42 -1.28 -7.57 -10.69
N LEU A 43 -2.54 -7.14 -10.75
CA LEU A 43 -3.53 -7.50 -9.73
C LEU A 43 -3.76 -9.02 -9.76
N ALA A 44 -3.82 -9.62 -8.59
CA ALA A 44 -4.20 -11.02 -8.48
C ALA A 44 -5.68 -11.16 -8.92
N GLN A 45 -5.97 -12.22 -9.67
CA GLN A 45 -7.36 -12.53 -10.00
C GLN A 45 -8.13 -12.96 -8.73
N SER A 46 -9.41 -12.58 -8.64
CA SER A 46 -10.28 -12.99 -7.55
C SER A 46 -10.32 -14.52 -7.41
N GLY A 47 -9.94 -15.02 -6.26
CA GLY A 47 -9.83 -16.46 -5.98
C GLY A 47 -8.75 -16.75 -4.95
N ALA A 48 -8.04 -17.85 -5.07
CA ALA A 48 -6.94 -18.22 -4.18
C ALA A 48 -5.74 -17.28 -4.39
N GLN A 49 -5.69 -16.19 -3.65
CA GLN A 49 -4.70 -15.11 -3.83
C GLN A 49 -3.33 -15.42 -3.22
N SER A 50 -3.17 -16.60 -2.61
CA SER A 50 -1.88 -17.08 -2.08
C SER A 50 -1.12 -16.04 -1.24
N GLY A 51 -1.84 -15.25 -0.42
CA GLY A 51 -1.23 -14.25 0.47
C GLY A 51 -0.74 -12.98 -0.19
N ARG A 52 -1.24 -12.64 -1.39
CA ARG A 52 -0.91 -11.40 -2.10
C ARG A 52 -2.12 -10.87 -2.87
N ASP A 53 -2.24 -9.57 -2.96
CA ASP A 53 -3.21 -8.89 -3.81
C ASP A 53 -2.61 -8.55 -5.17
N MET A 54 -1.28 -8.45 -5.25
CA MET A 54 -0.54 -8.26 -6.49
C MET A 54 0.86 -8.86 -6.42
N SER A 55 1.44 -9.17 -7.57
CA SER A 55 2.82 -9.62 -7.70
C SER A 55 3.53 -8.87 -8.80
N SER A 56 4.81 -8.60 -8.61
CA SER A 56 5.65 -8.04 -9.67
C SER A 56 6.16 -9.12 -10.61
N ALA A 57 6.39 -8.73 -11.85
CA ALA A 57 7.51 -9.25 -12.58
C ALA A 57 8.80 -8.72 -11.89
N ARG A 58 9.93 -9.42 -12.04
CA ARG A 58 11.20 -9.06 -11.40
C ARG A 58 11.59 -7.60 -11.62
N THR A 59 11.87 -6.87 -10.54
CA THR A 59 12.57 -5.60 -10.60
C THR A 59 14.06 -5.89 -10.53
N GLY A 60 14.71 -6.05 -11.65
CA GLY A 60 16.08 -6.58 -11.67
C GLY A 60 16.17 -8.00 -11.11
N ALA A 61 16.91 -8.19 -10.02
CA ALA A 61 17.02 -9.46 -9.30
C ALA A 61 15.93 -9.62 -8.21
N THR A 62 15.27 -8.53 -7.77
CA THR A 62 14.37 -8.50 -6.61
C THR A 62 12.94 -8.91 -6.99
N ILE A 63 12.37 -9.83 -6.24
CA ILE A 63 10.97 -10.25 -6.35
C ILE A 63 10.17 -9.63 -5.20
N ILE A 64 9.13 -8.86 -5.55
CA ILE A 64 8.30 -8.12 -4.62
C ILE A 64 6.86 -8.65 -4.66
N ALA A 65 6.26 -8.88 -3.52
CA ALA A 65 4.81 -9.11 -3.39
C ALA A 65 4.18 -8.00 -2.55
N VAL A 66 2.93 -7.65 -2.86
CA VAL A 66 2.20 -6.60 -2.17
C VAL A 66 0.87 -7.12 -1.68
N GLU A 67 0.59 -6.91 -0.42
CA GLU A 67 -0.71 -7.13 0.22
C GLU A 67 -1.34 -5.78 0.52
N CYS A 68 -2.59 -5.56 0.09
CA CYS A 68 -3.31 -4.31 0.28
C CYS A 68 -4.41 -4.47 1.33
N LYS A 69 -4.44 -3.57 2.31
CA LYS A 69 -5.44 -3.54 3.37
C LYS A 69 -6.15 -2.19 3.42
N ARG A 70 -7.29 -2.11 2.72
CA ARG A 70 -8.20 -0.97 2.79
C ARG A 70 -9.30 -1.28 3.81
N TYR A 71 -9.10 -0.83 5.05
CA TYR A 71 -10.08 -1.04 6.11
C TYR A 71 -10.85 0.24 6.43
N GLY A 72 -12.13 0.09 6.79
CA GLY A 72 -12.91 1.14 7.44
C GLY A 72 -12.37 1.49 8.83
N LYS A 73 -12.96 2.51 9.47
CA LYS A 73 -12.49 2.99 10.79
C LYS A 73 -12.50 1.90 11.87
N ASP A 74 -13.44 0.98 11.81
CA ASP A 74 -13.78 0.07 12.90
C ASP A 74 -13.12 -1.33 12.78
N ARG A 75 -12.39 -1.60 11.70
CA ARG A 75 -11.71 -2.89 11.51
C ARG A 75 -10.21 -2.73 11.72
N GLU A 76 -9.68 -3.38 12.72
CA GLU A 76 -8.25 -3.42 13.01
C GLU A 76 -7.50 -4.38 12.08
N LEU A 77 -6.18 -4.16 11.97
CA LEU A 77 -5.29 -5.11 11.32
C LEU A 77 -5.12 -6.31 12.23
N ASP A 78 -5.32 -7.50 11.69
CA ASP A 78 -5.16 -8.76 12.39
C ASP A 78 -3.76 -9.31 12.12
N GLU A 79 -2.96 -9.46 13.17
CA GLU A 79 -1.58 -9.91 13.08
C GLU A 79 -1.49 -11.35 12.56
N ASP A 80 -2.36 -12.24 13.03
CA ASP A 80 -2.34 -13.65 12.61
C ASP A 80 -2.79 -13.79 11.15
N GLU A 81 -3.79 -13.01 10.72
CA GLU A 81 -4.19 -12.93 9.31
C GLU A 81 -3.00 -12.51 8.44
N LEU A 82 -2.29 -11.44 8.83
CA LEU A 82 -1.17 -10.90 8.06
C LEU A 82 0.03 -11.84 8.04
N LYS A 83 0.36 -12.50 9.14
CA LYS A 83 1.40 -13.54 9.19
C LYS A 83 1.03 -14.73 8.29
N GLY A 84 -0.23 -15.14 8.29
CA GLY A 84 -0.74 -16.17 7.38
C GLY A 84 -0.60 -15.76 5.91
N LYS A 85 -0.86 -14.48 5.57
CA LYS A 85 -0.67 -13.93 4.22
C LYS A 85 0.80 -13.91 3.81
N LEU A 86 1.70 -13.46 4.69
CA LEU A 86 3.15 -13.47 4.46
C LEU A 86 3.64 -14.91 4.20
N LEU A 87 3.29 -15.85 5.07
CA LEU A 87 3.69 -17.27 4.92
C LEU A 87 3.18 -17.85 3.60
N SER A 88 1.93 -17.56 3.23
CA SER A 88 1.34 -17.99 1.97
C SER A 88 2.09 -17.40 0.76
N ALA A 89 2.45 -16.11 0.81
CA ALA A 89 3.22 -15.46 -0.25
C ALA A 89 4.58 -16.11 -0.44
N VAL A 90 5.34 -16.34 0.65
CA VAL A 90 6.64 -17.01 0.61
C VAL A 90 6.55 -18.43 0.04
N SER A 91 5.50 -19.16 0.43
CA SER A 91 5.29 -20.55 -0.03
C SER A 91 4.93 -20.65 -1.51
N THR A 92 4.37 -19.58 -2.11
CA THR A 92 3.85 -19.60 -3.49
C THR A 92 4.71 -18.82 -4.47
N ILE A 93 5.59 -17.95 -3.98
CA ILE A 93 6.48 -17.14 -4.81
C ILE A 93 7.93 -17.54 -4.53
N PRO A 94 8.52 -18.43 -5.34
CA PRO A 94 9.90 -18.84 -5.17
C PRO A 94 10.85 -17.64 -5.25
N GLY A 95 11.69 -17.46 -4.24
CA GLY A 95 12.67 -16.38 -4.20
C GLY A 95 12.06 -15.01 -3.92
N LEU A 96 10.93 -14.95 -3.22
CA LEU A 96 10.37 -13.68 -2.72
C LEU A 96 11.40 -12.98 -1.83
N ASP A 97 11.79 -11.77 -2.19
CA ASP A 97 12.77 -10.97 -1.46
C ASP A 97 12.10 -9.96 -0.53
N LEU A 98 11.01 -9.33 -0.99
CA LEU A 98 10.32 -8.26 -0.27
C LEU A 98 8.80 -8.47 -0.27
N TRP A 99 8.21 -8.46 0.92
CA TRP A 99 6.77 -8.42 1.09
C TRP A 99 6.33 -7.04 1.60
N VAL A 100 5.46 -6.37 0.85
CA VAL A 100 4.99 -5.02 1.14
C VAL A 100 3.55 -5.08 1.64
N LEU A 101 3.30 -4.52 2.82
CA LEU A 101 1.96 -4.27 3.35
C LEU A 101 1.57 -2.82 3.05
N ALA A 102 0.59 -2.60 2.17
CA ALA A 102 0.02 -1.28 1.92
C ALA A 102 -1.31 -1.14 2.66
N ALA A 103 -1.35 -0.29 3.70
CA ALA A 103 -2.50 -0.13 4.56
C ALA A 103 -3.05 1.31 4.53
N SER A 104 -4.37 1.47 4.35
CA SER A 104 -5.06 2.77 4.40
C SER A 104 -5.28 3.29 5.84
N ARG A 105 -4.48 2.84 6.79
CA ARG A 105 -4.52 3.18 8.21
C ARG A 105 -3.15 2.98 8.85
N PRO A 106 -2.93 3.46 10.10
CA PRO A 106 -1.71 3.16 10.84
C PRO A 106 -1.49 1.66 11.01
N VAL A 107 -0.24 1.24 10.88
CA VAL A 107 0.21 -0.10 11.25
C VAL A 107 0.86 0.02 12.63
N PRO A 108 0.30 -0.60 13.68
CA PRO A 108 0.88 -0.52 15.03
C PRO A 108 2.29 -1.08 15.08
N ASP A 109 3.18 -0.45 15.84
CA ASP A 109 4.60 -0.85 15.97
C ASP A 109 4.75 -2.31 16.43
N GLN A 110 3.91 -2.75 17.36
CA GLN A 110 3.92 -4.13 17.85
C GLN A 110 3.59 -5.13 16.73
N LEU A 111 2.57 -4.83 15.93
CA LEU A 111 2.17 -5.66 14.78
C LEU A 111 3.29 -5.68 13.74
N TYR A 112 3.87 -4.52 13.42
CA TYR A 112 4.97 -4.43 12.46
C TYR A 112 6.19 -5.24 12.93
N SER A 113 6.58 -5.11 14.20
CA SER A 113 7.66 -5.90 14.79
C SER A 113 7.38 -7.41 14.74
N GLY A 114 6.13 -7.84 14.97
CA GLY A 114 5.71 -9.23 14.85
C GLY A 114 5.81 -9.77 13.42
N LEU A 115 5.48 -8.93 12.43
CA LEU A 115 5.65 -9.27 11.01
C LEU A 115 7.14 -9.36 10.63
N GLN A 116 7.97 -8.41 11.08
CA GLN A 116 9.41 -8.42 10.84
C GLN A 116 10.07 -9.68 11.41
N ALA A 117 9.75 -10.04 12.65
CA ALA A 117 10.27 -11.27 13.27
C ALA A 117 9.87 -12.52 12.49
N SER A 118 8.64 -12.57 11.98
CA SER A 118 8.16 -13.70 11.16
C SER A 118 8.85 -13.74 9.79
N ALA A 119 9.08 -12.59 9.17
CA ALA A 119 9.75 -12.46 7.88
C ALA A 119 11.22 -12.84 7.95
N GLU A 120 11.91 -12.46 9.03
CA GLU A 120 13.30 -12.84 9.29
C GLU A 120 13.47 -14.36 9.31
N LEU A 121 12.56 -15.08 9.97
CA LEU A 121 12.56 -16.54 9.98
C LEU A 121 12.33 -17.16 8.58
N LEU A 122 11.68 -16.43 7.68
CA LEU A 122 11.39 -16.84 6.32
C LEU A 122 12.41 -16.32 5.30
N ASN A 123 13.41 -15.56 5.76
CA ASN A 123 14.43 -14.91 4.93
C ASN A 123 13.83 -14.00 3.84
N VAL A 124 12.86 -13.18 4.23
CA VAL A 124 12.17 -12.18 3.39
C VAL A 124 12.15 -10.85 4.13
N ASP A 125 12.34 -9.74 3.42
CA ASP A 125 12.17 -8.42 3.97
C ASP A 125 10.70 -8.02 4.04
N VAL A 126 10.33 -7.17 5.01
CA VAL A 126 8.99 -6.59 5.15
C VAL A 126 9.07 -5.07 5.14
N LEU A 127 8.20 -4.44 4.34
CA LEU A 127 7.98 -3.00 4.31
C LEU A 127 6.51 -2.69 4.56
N ALA A 128 6.21 -1.81 5.52
CA ALA A 128 4.86 -1.29 5.72
C ALA A 128 4.73 0.12 5.11
N LEU A 129 3.80 0.26 4.16
CA LEU A 129 3.33 1.54 3.63
C LEU A 129 2.01 1.86 4.31
N SER A 130 2.02 2.71 5.31
CA SER A 130 0.87 3.01 6.17
C SER A 130 0.48 4.49 6.11
N LEU A 131 -0.74 4.77 6.55
CA LEU A 131 -1.21 6.12 6.86
C LEU A 131 -1.15 6.31 8.38
N ASP A 132 -0.05 6.81 8.91
CA ASP A 132 0.25 6.91 10.35
C ASP A 132 0.21 8.35 10.90
N GLY A 133 -0.21 9.32 10.11
CA GLY A 133 -0.21 10.73 10.51
C GLY A 133 1.14 11.42 10.30
N THR A 134 2.16 10.70 9.82
CA THR A 134 3.46 11.24 9.44
C THR A 134 3.68 11.17 7.94
N THR A 135 4.63 11.93 7.42
CA THR A 135 5.00 11.92 6.01
C THR A 135 6.21 11.05 5.72
N ASP A 136 6.85 10.50 6.75
CA ASP A 136 8.10 9.78 6.61
C ASP A 136 7.85 8.30 6.27
N GLY A 137 8.15 7.91 5.06
CA GLY A 137 8.10 6.53 4.56
C GLY A 137 6.70 5.94 4.41
N SER A 138 5.68 6.74 4.55
CA SER A 138 4.29 6.29 4.57
C SER A 138 3.66 6.17 3.18
N LEU A 139 2.47 5.59 3.14
CA LEU A 139 1.61 5.58 1.95
C LEU A 139 1.32 7.01 1.44
N ALA A 140 1.31 8.02 2.32
CA ALA A 140 1.15 9.42 1.92
C ALA A 140 2.30 9.90 1.04
N THR A 141 3.55 9.53 1.36
CA THR A 141 4.73 9.83 0.53
C THR A 141 4.62 9.18 -0.84
N LEU A 142 4.24 7.91 -0.89
CA LEU A 142 4.00 7.21 -2.16
C LEU A 142 2.92 7.91 -3.00
N CYS A 143 1.83 8.35 -2.38
CA CYS A 143 0.78 9.13 -3.06
C CYS A 143 1.30 10.49 -3.56
N ALA A 144 2.21 11.13 -2.83
CA ALA A 144 2.75 12.44 -3.17
C ALA A 144 3.74 12.41 -4.36
N ILE A 145 4.29 11.24 -4.71
CA ILE A 145 5.14 11.09 -5.89
C ILE A 145 4.33 11.30 -7.17
N GLU A 146 3.07 10.84 -7.20
CA GLU A 146 2.19 10.93 -8.37
C GLU A 146 0.81 11.51 -8.01
N PRO A 147 0.72 12.79 -7.60
CA PRO A 147 -0.53 13.40 -7.14
C PRO A 147 -1.64 13.35 -8.18
N GLY A 148 -1.28 13.51 -9.46
CA GLY A 148 -2.22 13.46 -10.58
C GLY A 148 -2.84 12.09 -10.77
N LEU A 149 -2.06 11.03 -10.57
CA LEU A 149 -2.53 9.65 -10.64
C LEU A 149 -3.51 9.35 -9.50
N VAL A 150 -3.22 9.82 -8.29
CA VAL A 150 -4.11 9.65 -7.13
C VAL A 150 -5.41 10.39 -7.35
N ALA A 151 -5.36 11.66 -7.79
CA ALA A 151 -6.56 12.44 -8.08
C ALA A 151 -7.42 11.80 -9.18
N ALA A 152 -6.80 11.29 -10.24
CA ALA A 152 -7.50 10.58 -11.31
C ALA A 152 -8.20 9.30 -10.78
N ALA A 153 -7.49 8.50 -9.99
CA ALA A 153 -8.06 7.29 -9.40
C ALA A 153 -9.27 7.57 -8.50
N LEU A 154 -9.18 8.62 -7.68
CA LEU A 154 -10.27 9.05 -6.81
C LEU A 154 -11.47 9.57 -7.62
N ARG A 155 -11.24 10.32 -8.70
CA ARG A 155 -12.32 10.79 -9.62
C ARG A 155 -13.00 9.62 -10.31
N ASP A 156 -12.23 8.68 -10.83
CA ASP A 156 -12.77 7.49 -11.51
C ASP A 156 -13.64 6.64 -10.56
N ALA A 157 -13.32 6.66 -9.25
CA ALA A 157 -14.11 6.03 -8.21
C ALA A 157 -15.29 6.88 -7.71
N GLY A 158 -15.47 8.10 -8.23
CA GLY A 158 -16.56 9.00 -7.83
C GLY A 158 -16.35 9.72 -6.49
N VAL A 159 -15.11 9.78 -5.98
CA VAL A 159 -14.79 10.47 -4.74
C VAL A 159 -14.84 11.98 -4.93
N ALA A 160 -15.78 12.65 -4.27
CA ALA A 160 -16.06 14.08 -4.47
C ALA A 160 -14.87 15.03 -4.19
N ARG A 161 -13.91 14.59 -3.35
CA ARG A 161 -12.76 15.39 -2.91
C ARG A 161 -11.47 15.11 -3.69
N ALA A 162 -11.55 14.41 -4.80
CA ALA A 162 -10.40 13.97 -5.59
C ALA A 162 -9.41 15.10 -5.93
N ASP A 163 -9.92 16.25 -6.41
CA ASP A 163 -9.08 17.39 -6.80
C ASP A 163 -8.44 18.09 -5.58
N ALA A 164 -9.16 18.15 -4.46
CA ALA A 164 -8.60 18.68 -3.22
C ALA A 164 -7.44 17.80 -2.71
N VAL A 165 -7.57 16.48 -2.81
CA VAL A 165 -6.50 15.53 -2.45
C VAL A 165 -5.31 15.69 -3.42
N GLY A 166 -5.54 15.78 -4.72
CA GLY A 166 -4.47 16.00 -5.70
C GLY A 166 -3.68 17.30 -5.42
N SER A 167 -4.40 18.39 -5.14
CA SER A 167 -3.79 19.67 -4.79
C SER A 167 -3.02 19.60 -3.46
N LEU A 168 -3.54 18.86 -2.49
CA LEU A 168 -2.88 18.61 -1.22
C LEU A 168 -1.55 17.88 -1.41
N LEU A 169 -1.57 16.75 -2.12
CA LEU A 169 -0.39 15.92 -2.36
C LEU A 169 0.70 16.68 -3.14
N SER A 170 0.31 17.54 -4.08
CA SER A 170 1.25 18.37 -4.84
C SER A 170 2.01 19.38 -3.99
N ARG A 171 1.54 19.69 -2.78
CA ARG A 171 2.21 20.59 -1.82
C ARG A 171 3.21 19.87 -0.90
N ILE A 172 3.19 18.55 -0.90
CA ILE A 172 4.17 17.75 -0.15
C ILE A 172 5.52 17.91 -0.88
N GLN A 173 6.45 18.62 -0.26
CA GLN A 173 7.81 18.68 -0.76
C GLN A 173 8.49 17.33 -0.43
N LEU A 174 8.68 16.51 -1.43
CA LEU A 174 9.57 15.38 -1.33
C LEU A 174 10.98 15.96 -1.13
N ARG A 175 11.62 15.67 0.00
CA ARG A 175 13.01 16.07 0.23
C ARG A 175 13.86 15.29 -0.78
N PRO A 176 14.66 15.97 -1.64
CA PRO A 176 15.71 15.24 -2.35
C PRO A 176 16.71 14.75 -1.29
N GLU A 177 17.04 13.48 -1.32
CA GLU A 177 18.18 12.92 -0.59
C GLU A 177 19.48 13.48 -1.13
#